data_a87979b0ec3bd00d0bf20a9a96520622
#
_entry.id   a87979b0ec3bd00d0bf20a9a96520622
#
_cell.length_a   1.000
_cell.length_b   1.000
_cell.length_c   1.000
_cell.angle_alpha   90.00
_cell.angle_beta   90.00
_cell.angle_gamma   90.00
#
_symmetry.space_group_name_H-M   'P 1'
#
loop_
_entity.id
_entity.type
_entity.pdbx_description
1 polymer ?
#
loop_
_entity_poly.entity_id
_entity_poly.type
_entity_poly.pdbx_seq_one_letter_code
_entity_poly.pdbx_strand_id
1 'polypeptide(L)'
;ILFLCSCSNYDLKVFEGKNFHLEDLKGKWIIFNYWADWCPPCIKEIPELNNLDKNFSKDLKVFLINFDLLEGEELKQQLERFNVSVDSLLSDPSEIFKWVVPENLPVTFIVNKEGELEHTLIGPQTEKEIIDLLLL
;
A
#
# COMPACT_ATOMS: atom_id res chain seq x y z
N ILE A 1 8.44 -39.90 -6.15
CA ILE A 1 8.16 -38.57 -6.75
C ILE A 1 8.14 -37.59 -5.57
N LEU A 2 9.27 -36.88 -5.38
CA LEU A 2 9.33 -35.82 -4.39
C LEU A 2 8.56 -34.59 -4.95
N PHE A 3 7.43 -34.29 -4.35
CA PHE A 3 6.82 -32.97 -4.52
C PHE A 3 7.71 -31.95 -3.79
N LEU A 4 8.55 -31.27 -4.55
CA LEU A 4 9.18 -30.04 -4.08
C LEU A 4 8.05 -29.02 -3.88
N CYS A 5 7.63 -28.84 -2.63
CA CYS A 5 6.80 -27.72 -2.23
C CYS A 5 7.65 -26.46 -2.46
N SER A 6 7.52 -25.84 -3.61
CA SER A 6 8.10 -24.54 -3.89
C SER A 6 7.38 -23.55 -2.96
N CYS A 7 7.97 -23.25 -1.81
CA CYS A 7 7.58 -22.09 -1.03
C CYS A 7 7.91 -20.87 -1.88
N SER A 8 6.94 -20.38 -2.65
CA SER A 8 7.06 -19.12 -3.35
C SER A 8 7.16 -18.03 -2.28
N ASN A 9 8.36 -17.49 -2.12
CA ASN A 9 8.64 -16.43 -1.16
C ASN A 9 8.26 -15.09 -1.80
N TYR A 10 7.02 -14.66 -1.59
CA TYR A 10 6.55 -13.36 -2.09
C TYR A 10 7.20 -12.20 -1.35
N ASP A 11 7.48 -11.12 -2.07
CA ASP A 11 8.06 -9.89 -1.50
C ASP A 11 7.02 -9.09 -0.70
N LEU A 12 5.78 -9.04 -1.20
CA LEU A 12 4.67 -8.34 -0.57
C LEU A 12 3.53 -9.34 -0.30
N LYS A 13 3.21 -9.51 0.97
CA LYS A 13 2.10 -10.38 1.41
C LYS A 13 0.89 -9.52 1.74
N VAL A 14 -0.25 -9.88 1.16
CA VAL A 14 -1.51 -9.15 1.24
C VAL A 14 -2.50 -9.89 2.13
N PHE A 15 -3.21 -9.14 2.96
CA PHE A 15 -4.30 -9.68 3.79
C PHE A 15 -5.48 -10.11 2.90
N GLU A 16 -5.84 -11.39 2.99
CA GLU A 16 -6.96 -11.99 2.22
C GLU A 16 -6.97 -11.64 0.72
N GLY A 17 -5.79 -11.41 0.13
CA GLY A 17 -5.64 -11.04 -1.27
C GLY A 17 -4.48 -11.75 -1.95
N LYS A 18 -4.21 -11.33 -3.19
CA LYS A 18 -3.10 -11.86 -3.98
C LYS A 18 -1.78 -11.29 -3.46
N ASN A 19 -0.81 -12.17 -3.18
CA ASN A 19 0.55 -11.77 -2.88
C ASN A 19 1.31 -11.37 -4.15
N PHE A 20 2.35 -10.53 -4.00
CA PHE A 20 3.11 -9.99 -5.12
C PHE A 20 4.60 -10.28 -4.98
N HIS A 21 5.24 -10.57 -6.11
CA HIS A 21 6.67 -10.36 -6.30
C HIS A 21 6.88 -8.94 -6.81
N LEU A 22 7.96 -8.29 -6.45
CA LEU A 22 8.27 -6.93 -6.97
C LEU A 22 8.37 -6.91 -8.50
N GLU A 23 8.84 -7.99 -9.09
CA GLU A 23 8.90 -8.17 -10.55
C GLU A 23 7.53 -7.99 -11.21
N ASP A 24 6.45 -8.42 -10.55
CA ASP A 24 5.07 -8.30 -11.07
C ASP A 24 4.60 -6.84 -11.13
N LEU A 25 5.25 -5.95 -10.41
CA LEU A 25 4.90 -4.53 -10.28
C LEU A 25 5.80 -3.60 -11.09
N LYS A 26 6.81 -4.12 -11.77
CA LYS A 26 7.67 -3.32 -12.66
C LYS A 26 6.87 -2.64 -13.75
N GLY A 27 7.20 -1.39 -14.01
CA GLY A 27 6.49 -0.56 -14.98
C GLY A 27 5.27 0.15 -14.43
N LYS A 28 4.91 -0.10 -13.15
CA LYS A 28 3.87 0.63 -12.44
C LYS A 28 4.46 1.47 -11.31
N TRP A 29 3.82 2.58 -11.00
CA TRP A 29 4.02 3.27 -9.74
C TRP A 29 3.47 2.41 -8.62
N ILE A 30 4.16 2.35 -7.48
CA ILE A 30 3.67 1.67 -6.28
C ILE A 30 3.50 2.70 -5.19
N ILE A 31 2.31 2.79 -4.64
CA ILE A 31 1.93 3.75 -3.62
C ILE A 31 1.71 2.99 -2.32
N PHE A 32 2.49 3.32 -1.30
CA PHE A 32 2.38 2.74 0.03
C PHE A 32 1.90 3.82 0.99
N ASN A 33 0.76 3.61 1.62
CA ASN A 33 0.18 4.55 2.56
C ASN A 33 0.11 3.96 3.96
N TYR A 34 0.72 4.64 4.91
CA TYR A 34 0.61 4.30 6.34
C TYR A 34 -0.62 4.96 6.94
N TRP A 35 -1.45 4.16 7.59
CA TRP A 35 -2.69 4.60 8.23
C TRP A 35 -2.95 3.88 9.54
N ALA A 36 -3.87 4.42 10.36
CA ALA A 36 -4.41 3.76 11.54
C ALA A 36 -5.85 4.21 11.77
N ASP A 37 -6.65 3.40 12.47
CA ASP A 37 -8.05 3.72 12.77
C ASP A 37 -8.22 4.89 13.74
N TRP A 38 -7.21 5.16 14.55
CA TRP A 38 -7.16 6.31 15.47
C TRP A 38 -6.66 7.60 14.83
N CYS A 39 -6.45 7.61 13.52
CA CYS A 39 -5.94 8.75 12.76
C CYS A 39 -7.04 9.33 11.85
N PRO A 40 -7.77 10.39 12.28
CA PRO A 40 -8.87 10.95 11.49
C PRO A 40 -8.48 11.38 10.07
N PRO A 41 -7.34 12.06 9.82
CA PRO A 41 -6.92 12.40 8.46
C PRO A 41 -6.67 11.16 7.59
N CYS A 42 -6.16 10.05 8.18
CA CYS A 42 -5.97 8.79 7.47
C CYS A 42 -7.31 8.23 6.97
N ILE A 43 -8.33 8.26 7.82
CA ILE A 43 -9.67 7.77 7.48
C ILE A 43 -10.28 8.57 6.32
N LYS A 44 -10.09 9.89 6.33
CA LYS A 44 -10.57 10.76 5.26
C LYS A 44 -9.86 10.50 3.92
N GLU A 45 -8.65 10.02 3.96
CA GLU A 45 -7.85 9.73 2.77
C GLU A 45 -8.26 8.41 2.09
N ILE A 46 -8.83 7.46 2.82
CA ILE A 46 -9.19 6.12 2.30
C ILE A 46 -10.00 6.17 1.01
N PRO A 47 -11.10 6.96 0.89
CA PRO A 47 -11.84 7.03 -0.37
C PRO A 47 -11.00 7.50 -1.56
N GLU A 48 -10.07 8.42 -1.33
CA GLU A 48 -9.14 8.92 -2.36
C GLU A 48 -8.21 7.80 -2.85
N LEU A 49 -7.68 7.02 -1.92
CA LEU A 49 -6.80 5.89 -2.23
C LEU A 49 -7.56 4.75 -2.91
N ASN A 50 -8.79 4.46 -2.49
CA ASN A 50 -9.68 3.51 -3.16
C ASN A 50 -9.92 3.89 -4.63
N ASN A 51 -10.24 5.16 -4.87
CA ASN A 51 -10.48 5.69 -6.21
C ASN A 51 -9.21 5.63 -7.07
N LEU A 52 -8.08 6.03 -6.50
CA LEU A 52 -6.80 6.01 -7.17
C LEU A 52 -6.44 4.59 -7.67
N ASP A 53 -6.52 3.59 -6.79
CA ASP A 53 -6.22 2.19 -7.14
C ASP A 53 -7.18 1.64 -8.21
N LYS A 54 -8.46 1.99 -8.12
CA LYS A 54 -9.48 1.56 -9.07
C LYS A 54 -9.33 2.24 -10.44
N ASN A 55 -9.19 3.57 -10.44
CA ASN A 55 -9.24 4.36 -11.66
C ASN A 55 -7.94 4.29 -12.48
N PHE A 56 -6.81 4.05 -11.83
CA PHE A 56 -5.48 4.06 -12.44
C PHE A 56 -4.75 2.72 -12.33
N SER A 57 -5.48 1.61 -12.25
CA SER A 57 -4.92 0.26 -12.04
C SER A 57 -3.94 -0.20 -13.14
N LYS A 58 -3.97 0.43 -14.31
CA LYS A 58 -3.00 0.16 -15.39
C LYS A 58 -1.65 0.80 -15.13
N ASP A 59 -1.63 1.93 -14.43
CA ASP A 59 -0.46 2.79 -14.26
C ASP A 59 0.17 2.66 -12.87
N LEU A 60 -0.63 2.29 -11.88
CA LEU A 60 -0.19 2.23 -10.49
C LEU A 60 -0.88 1.11 -9.70
N LYS A 61 -0.29 0.81 -8.55
CA LYS A 61 -0.85 -0.08 -7.53
C LYS A 61 -0.73 0.60 -6.17
N VAL A 62 -1.83 0.60 -5.41
CA VAL A 62 -1.85 1.14 -4.04
C VAL A 62 -1.86 0.01 -3.03
N PHE A 63 -1.09 0.16 -1.97
CA PHE A 63 -1.09 -0.70 -0.80
C PHE A 63 -1.25 0.13 0.47
N LEU A 64 -2.07 -0.35 1.39
CA LEU A 64 -2.15 0.20 2.74
C LEU A 64 -1.26 -0.58 3.69
N ILE A 65 -0.66 0.14 4.64
CA ILE A 65 0.11 -0.43 5.74
C ILE A 65 -0.56 0.03 7.03
N ASN A 66 -1.15 -0.90 7.77
CA ASN A 66 -1.67 -0.60 9.09
C ASN A 66 -0.50 -0.32 10.04
N PHE A 67 -0.47 0.88 10.61
CA PHE A 67 0.64 1.31 11.48
C PHE A 67 0.81 0.41 12.71
N ASP A 68 -0.29 -0.09 13.25
CA ASP A 68 -0.27 -0.98 14.40
C ASP A 68 0.02 -2.45 14.01
N LEU A 69 0.22 -2.73 12.72
CA LEU A 69 0.47 -4.05 12.15
C LEU A 69 -0.54 -5.10 12.62
N LEU A 70 -1.80 -4.69 12.66
CA LEU A 70 -2.89 -5.60 12.98
C LEU A 70 -3.02 -6.70 11.94
N GLU A 71 -3.52 -7.85 12.37
CA GLU A 71 -3.76 -9.01 11.53
C GLU A 71 -5.07 -9.69 11.90
N GLY A 72 -5.47 -10.69 11.13
CA GLY A 72 -6.63 -11.51 11.42
C GLY A 72 -7.92 -10.71 11.50
N GLU A 73 -8.79 -11.08 12.43
CA GLU A 73 -10.14 -10.51 12.57
C GLU A 73 -10.12 -9.01 12.92
N GLU A 74 -9.15 -8.55 13.71
CA GLU A 74 -9.03 -7.13 14.04
C GLU A 74 -8.76 -6.27 12.81
N LEU A 75 -7.84 -6.68 11.96
CA LEU A 75 -7.57 -5.99 10.70
C LEU A 75 -8.80 -6.03 9.79
N LYS A 76 -9.44 -7.19 9.67
CA LYS A 76 -10.64 -7.36 8.84
C LYS A 76 -11.74 -6.40 9.24
N GLN A 77 -12.04 -6.29 10.53
CA GLN A 77 -13.07 -5.39 11.05
C GLN A 77 -12.75 -3.92 10.74
N GLN A 78 -11.50 -3.50 10.84
CA GLN A 78 -11.11 -2.14 10.49
C GLN A 78 -11.26 -1.87 8.98
N LEU A 79 -10.80 -2.77 8.13
CA LEU A 79 -10.91 -2.63 6.68
C LEU A 79 -12.37 -2.55 6.24
N GLU A 80 -13.23 -3.37 6.81
CA GLU A 80 -14.68 -3.34 6.54
C GLU A 80 -15.34 -2.05 7.06
N ARG A 81 -15.02 -1.66 8.30
CA ARG A 81 -15.58 -0.47 8.94
C ARG A 81 -15.34 0.81 8.14
N PHE A 82 -14.18 0.94 7.54
CA PHE A 82 -13.79 2.13 6.79
C PHE A 82 -13.93 1.96 5.26
N ASN A 83 -14.57 0.88 4.82
CA ASN A 83 -14.80 0.59 3.40
C ASN A 83 -13.50 0.60 2.56
N VAL A 84 -12.44 0.00 3.11
CA VAL A 84 -11.17 -0.13 2.41
C VAL A 84 -11.30 -1.16 1.30
N SER A 85 -11.01 -0.77 0.06
CA SER A 85 -10.95 -1.67 -1.09
C SER A 85 -9.53 -1.91 -1.60
N VAL A 86 -8.59 -1.14 -1.11
CA VAL A 86 -7.16 -1.25 -1.42
C VAL A 86 -6.56 -2.44 -0.66
N ASP A 87 -5.61 -3.14 -1.27
CA ASP A 87 -4.91 -4.24 -0.61
C ASP A 87 -4.11 -3.75 0.61
N SER A 88 -4.27 -4.43 1.74
CA SER A 88 -3.54 -4.16 2.97
C SER A 88 -2.39 -5.14 3.14
N LEU A 89 -1.17 -4.63 3.37
CA LEU A 89 0.00 -5.46 3.58
C LEU A 89 0.04 -6.05 4.99
N LEU A 90 0.53 -7.28 5.09
CA LEU A 90 0.73 -7.99 6.36
C LEU A 90 2.10 -7.73 6.99
N SER A 91 3.02 -7.13 6.23
CA SER A 91 4.36 -6.76 6.70
C SER A 91 4.76 -5.41 6.17
N ASP A 92 5.62 -4.72 6.91
CA ASP A 92 6.12 -3.40 6.55
C ASP A 92 7.19 -3.52 5.44
N PRO A 93 7.04 -2.85 4.29
CA PRO A 93 7.99 -2.92 3.19
C PRO A 93 9.17 -1.95 3.31
N SER A 94 9.30 -1.23 4.42
CA SER A 94 10.31 -0.17 4.60
C SER A 94 11.75 -0.64 4.40
N GLU A 95 12.07 -1.86 4.83
CA GLU A 95 13.41 -2.43 4.65
C GLU A 95 13.72 -2.74 3.18
N ILE A 96 12.70 -3.15 2.41
CA ILE A 96 12.85 -3.46 0.97
C ILE A 96 13.22 -2.19 0.21
N PHE A 97 12.50 -1.09 0.46
CA PHE A 97 12.63 0.18 -0.26
C PHE A 97 13.50 1.20 0.47
N LYS A 98 14.02 0.86 1.64
CA LYS A 98 14.99 1.67 2.41
C LYS A 98 14.47 3.04 2.84
N TRP A 99 13.23 3.08 3.38
CA TRP A 99 12.76 4.27 4.09
C TRP A 99 12.64 4.01 5.58
N VAL A 100 12.56 5.07 6.35
CA VAL A 100 12.32 5.02 7.79
C VAL A 100 10.81 5.01 8.03
N VAL A 101 10.34 4.08 8.86
CA VAL A 101 8.92 4.02 9.26
C VAL A 101 8.50 5.37 9.86
N PRO A 102 7.41 5.98 9.40
CA PRO A 102 7.00 7.30 9.87
C PRO A 102 6.57 7.29 11.34
N GLU A 103 6.81 8.39 12.04
CA GLU A 103 6.34 8.60 13.40
C GLU A 103 4.97 9.28 13.47
N ASN A 104 4.58 9.98 12.41
CA ASN A 104 3.30 10.68 12.28
C ASN A 104 2.54 10.16 11.06
N LEU A 105 1.20 10.23 11.11
CA LEU A 105 0.31 9.72 10.08
C LEU A 105 -0.64 10.81 9.54
N PRO A 106 -1.11 10.69 8.29
CA PRO A 106 -0.71 9.70 7.28
C PRO A 106 0.60 10.10 6.59
N VAL A 107 1.30 9.11 6.06
CA VAL A 107 2.46 9.30 5.18
C VAL A 107 2.34 8.35 4.00
N THR A 108 2.61 8.87 2.80
CA THR A 108 2.59 8.09 1.56
C THR A 108 3.98 8.06 0.95
N PHE A 109 4.48 6.85 0.69
CA PHE A 109 5.71 6.63 -0.06
C PHE A 109 5.36 6.17 -1.47
N ILE A 110 6.00 6.76 -2.47
CA ILE A 110 5.77 6.42 -3.87
C ILE A 110 7.06 5.89 -4.49
N VAL A 111 6.98 4.64 -4.94
CA VAL A 111 8.05 3.93 -5.64
C VAL A 111 7.80 4.04 -7.13
N ASN A 112 8.84 4.38 -7.89
CA ASN A 112 8.74 4.60 -9.32
C ASN A 112 8.66 3.28 -10.12
N LYS A 113 8.50 3.40 -11.43
CA LYS A 113 8.34 2.26 -12.36
C LYS A 113 9.56 1.36 -12.43
N GLU A 114 10.71 1.83 -11.98
CA GLU A 114 11.98 1.10 -11.88
C GLU A 114 12.17 0.41 -10.53
N GLY A 115 11.25 0.64 -9.56
CA GLY A 115 11.30 0.03 -8.24
C GLY A 115 12.09 0.84 -7.20
N GLU A 116 12.29 2.12 -7.44
CA GLU A 116 13.03 3.02 -6.53
C GLU A 116 12.09 4.01 -5.85
N LEU A 117 12.33 4.28 -4.56
CA LEU A 117 11.61 5.33 -3.84
C LEU A 117 11.86 6.70 -4.49
N GLU A 118 10.77 7.38 -4.86
CA GLU A 118 10.87 8.68 -5.55
C GLU A 118 10.22 9.81 -4.77
N HIS A 119 9.07 9.58 -4.12
CA HIS A 119 8.37 10.61 -3.36
C HIS A 119 8.00 10.14 -1.96
N THR A 120 8.05 11.06 -1.02
CA THR A 120 7.52 10.90 0.34
C THR A 120 6.57 12.06 0.61
N LEU A 121 5.28 11.76 0.78
CA LEU A 121 4.23 12.74 0.98
C LEU A 121 3.73 12.69 2.42
N ILE A 122 3.86 13.80 3.12
CA ILE A 122 3.45 13.92 4.52
C ILE A 122 2.06 14.54 4.58
N GLY A 123 1.18 13.93 5.37
CA GLY A 123 -0.20 14.34 5.49
C GLY A 123 -1.12 13.73 4.43
N PRO A 124 -2.44 14.00 4.53
CA PRO A 124 -3.42 13.41 3.63
C PRO A 124 -3.29 13.95 2.21
N GLN A 125 -3.48 13.08 1.24
CA GLN A 125 -3.43 13.38 -0.20
C GLN A 125 -4.78 13.12 -0.84
N THR A 126 -5.10 13.84 -1.89
CA THR A 126 -6.23 13.53 -2.76
C THR A 126 -5.78 12.72 -3.97
N GLU A 127 -6.71 12.02 -4.60
CA GLU A 127 -6.49 11.34 -5.88
C GLU A 127 -5.86 12.32 -6.89
N LYS A 128 -6.44 13.52 -7.01
CA LYS A 128 -5.98 14.55 -7.93
C LYS A 128 -4.52 14.98 -7.68
N GLU A 129 -4.16 15.21 -6.43
CA GLU A 129 -2.78 15.60 -6.06
C GLU A 129 -1.77 14.55 -6.49
N ILE A 130 -2.09 13.28 -6.28
CA ILE A 130 -1.20 12.17 -6.66
C ILE A 130 -1.12 12.04 -8.19
N ILE A 131 -2.25 12.11 -8.89
CA ILE A 131 -2.26 12.01 -10.36
C ILE A 131 -1.49 13.16 -11.00
N ASP A 132 -1.68 14.38 -10.51
CA ASP A 132 -0.96 15.55 -10.99
C ASP A 132 0.56 15.40 -10.77
N LEU A 133 0.96 14.89 -9.60
CA LEU A 133 2.37 14.64 -9.28
C LEU A 133 2.99 13.60 -10.21
N LEU A 134 2.27 12.53 -10.53
CA LEU A 134 2.75 11.43 -11.36
C LEU A 134 2.54 11.66 -12.86
N LEU A 135 1.90 12.74 -13.24
CA LEU A 135 1.58 13.09 -14.63
C LEU A 135 0.71 12.04 -15.34
N LEU A 136 -0.28 11.53 -14.62
CA LEU A 136 -1.24 10.55 -15.11
C LEU A 136 -2.54 11.20 -15.62
#